data_cc23199448863e78493b770e8e831689
#
_entry.id   cc23199448863e78493b770e8e831689
#
_cell.length_a   1.000
_cell.length_b   1.000
_cell.length_c   1.000
_cell.angle_alpha   90.00
_cell.angle_beta   90.00
_cell.angle_gamma   90.00
#
_symmetry.space_group_name_H-M   'P 1'
#
loop_
_entity.id
_entity.type
_entity.pdbx_description
1 polymer ?
#
loop_
_entity_poly.entity_id
_entity_poly.type
_entity_poly.pdbx_seq_one_letter_code
_entity_poly.pdbx_strand_id
1 'polypeptide(L)'
;MLVILGVTVFMLPACAPAPTPDRKTFPSTDEAAKALMNGLKTNNAEELKAIFGPNAEKDLSSGDPVSDRYDRQAIAVAMESSWTWEKAGAAMELIIGDEKFPFPVPLTEVRGGWQFDTTAGKEELLSRRIGRNELRVIGISRDY
;
A
#
# COMPACT_ATOMS: atom_id res chain seq x y z
N MET A 1 6.46 54.21 -24.62
CA MET A 1 6.15 53.86 -23.25
C MET A 1 5.42 52.52 -23.26
N LEU A 2 6.16 51.43 -23.08
CA LEU A 2 5.66 50.07 -23.23
C LEU A 2 5.34 49.53 -21.83
N VAL A 3 4.07 49.31 -21.50
CA VAL A 3 3.60 48.73 -20.24
C VAL A 3 3.56 47.21 -20.42
N ILE A 4 4.54 46.53 -19.84
CA ILE A 4 4.56 45.05 -19.76
C ILE A 4 3.66 44.65 -18.59
N LEU A 5 2.47 44.13 -18.89
CA LEU A 5 1.58 43.53 -17.93
C LEU A 5 2.14 42.12 -17.56
N GLY A 6 2.79 42.02 -16.42
CA GLY A 6 3.24 40.74 -15.89
C GLY A 6 2.06 39.89 -15.41
N VAL A 7 1.77 38.83 -16.15
CA VAL A 7 0.80 37.80 -15.69
C VAL A 7 1.47 36.97 -14.62
N THR A 8 1.15 37.26 -13.37
CA THR A 8 1.55 36.41 -12.23
C THR A 8 0.65 35.17 -12.23
N VAL A 9 1.18 34.05 -12.72
CA VAL A 9 0.51 32.73 -12.58
C VAL A 9 0.57 32.33 -11.12
N PHE A 10 -0.53 32.48 -10.42
CA PHE A 10 -0.70 31.97 -9.06
C PHE A 10 -0.89 30.45 -9.15
N MET A 11 0.19 29.70 -8.97
CA MET A 11 0.12 28.25 -8.77
C MET A 11 -0.57 27.99 -7.41
N LEU A 12 -1.84 27.61 -7.48
CA LEU A 12 -2.54 27.09 -6.31
C LEU A 12 -1.85 25.77 -5.88
N PRO A 13 -1.41 25.64 -4.62
CA PRO A 13 -0.89 24.37 -4.14
C PRO A 13 -2.00 23.33 -4.23
N ALA A 14 -1.73 22.22 -4.92
CA ALA A 14 -2.62 21.06 -4.94
C ALA A 14 -2.83 20.63 -3.48
N CYS A 15 -4.03 20.87 -2.95
CA CYS A 15 -4.35 20.55 -1.57
C CYS A 15 -4.42 19.03 -1.41
N ALA A 16 -3.48 18.44 -0.67
CA ALA A 16 -3.52 17.02 -0.35
C ALA A 16 -4.86 16.65 0.34
N PRO A 17 -5.41 15.46 0.07
CA PRO A 17 -6.66 15.02 0.68
C PRO A 17 -6.55 14.96 2.21
N ALA A 18 -7.69 15.10 2.89
CA ALA A 18 -7.73 14.95 4.34
C ALA A 18 -7.38 13.51 4.76
N PRO A 19 -6.67 13.31 5.87
CA PRO A 19 -6.37 11.97 6.37
C PRO A 19 -7.66 11.27 6.81
N THR A 20 -7.71 9.95 6.62
CA THR A 20 -8.78 9.10 7.16
C THR A 20 -8.56 8.97 8.68
N PRO A 21 -9.55 9.32 9.52
CA PRO A 21 -9.34 9.44 10.97
C PRO A 21 -9.00 8.11 11.66
N ASP A 22 -9.45 6.99 11.10
CA ASP A 22 -9.25 5.66 11.67
C ASP A 22 -7.94 4.98 11.25
N ARG A 23 -7.06 5.71 10.56
CA ARG A 23 -5.77 5.19 10.09
C ARG A 23 -4.61 6.07 10.57
N LYS A 24 -3.51 5.43 10.90
CA LYS A 24 -2.29 6.13 11.31
C LYS A 24 -1.71 6.96 10.16
N THR A 25 -1.37 8.21 10.46
CA THR A 25 -0.65 9.10 9.54
C THR A 25 0.84 9.09 9.91
N PHE A 26 1.69 8.93 8.91
CA PHE A 26 3.13 8.87 9.06
C PHE A 26 3.79 10.15 8.55
N PRO A 27 4.85 10.66 9.21
CA PRO A 27 5.52 11.88 8.78
C PRO A 27 6.35 11.68 7.50
N SER A 28 6.73 10.43 7.18
CA SER A 28 7.48 10.09 5.98
C SER A 28 7.12 8.68 5.46
N THR A 29 7.48 8.41 4.22
CA THR A 29 7.34 7.08 3.61
C THR A 29 8.18 6.04 4.33
N ASP A 30 9.38 6.40 4.78
CA ASP A 30 10.29 5.51 5.51
C ASP A 30 9.74 5.10 6.88
N GLU A 31 9.12 6.05 7.60
CA GLU A 31 8.46 5.74 8.87
C GLU A 31 7.26 4.81 8.68
N ALA A 32 6.52 4.98 7.57
CA ALA A 32 5.43 4.08 7.21
C ALA A 32 5.94 2.66 6.93
N ALA A 33 7.03 2.50 6.16
CA ALA A 33 7.63 1.20 5.88
C ALA A 33 8.16 0.50 7.14
N LYS A 34 8.84 1.23 8.03
CA LYS A 34 9.36 0.68 9.29
C LYS A 34 8.25 0.22 10.22
N ALA A 35 7.17 1.01 10.34
CA ALA A 35 6.02 0.63 11.15
C ALA A 35 5.32 -0.60 10.59
N LEU A 36 5.15 -0.68 9.26
CA LEU A 36 4.60 -1.86 8.59
C LEU A 36 5.45 -3.11 8.87
N MET A 37 6.76 -3.02 8.64
CA MET A 37 7.69 -4.13 8.88
C MET A 37 7.62 -4.61 10.34
N ASN A 38 7.60 -3.70 11.29
CA ASN A 38 7.50 -4.04 12.71
C ASN A 38 6.18 -4.75 13.04
N GLY A 39 5.04 -4.21 12.58
CA GLY A 39 3.72 -4.81 12.79
C GLY A 39 3.60 -6.21 12.19
N LEU A 40 4.16 -6.41 10.99
CA LEU A 40 4.18 -7.71 10.32
C LEU A 40 5.09 -8.72 11.04
N LYS A 41 6.30 -8.27 11.43
CA LYS A 41 7.30 -9.11 12.13
C LYS A 41 6.82 -9.61 13.49
N THR A 42 6.22 -8.74 14.27
CA THR A 42 5.70 -9.06 15.60
C THR A 42 4.29 -9.66 15.53
N ASN A 43 3.69 -9.74 14.34
CA ASN A 43 2.29 -10.13 14.13
C ASN A 43 1.34 -9.39 15.08
N ASN A 44 1.59 -8.10 15.28
CA ASN A 44 0.82 -7.25 16.17
C ASN A 44 -0.46 -6.76 15.48
N ALA A 45 -1.56 -7.42 15.80
CA ALA A 45 -2.87 -7.12 15.21
C ALA A 45 -3.34 -5.67 15.47
N GLU A 46 -3.06 -5.13 16.65
CA GLU A 46 -3.46 -3.77 17.01
C GLU A 46 -2.65 -2.72 16.21
N GLU A 47 -1.35 -2.96 16.01
CA GLU A 47 -0.51 -2.09 15.20
C GLU A 47 -0.92 -2.13 13.72
N LEU A 48 -1.16 -3.32 13.17
CA LEU A 48 -1.65 -3.48 11.80
C LEU A 48 -3.03 -2.83 11.61
N LYS A 49 -3.90 -2.94 12.60
CA LYS A 49 -5.20 -2.27 12.61
C LYS A 49 -5.07 -0.74 12.66
N ALA A 50 -4.12 -0.22 13.42
CA ALA A 50 -3.83 1.22 13.43
C ALA A 50 -3.30 1.71 12.08
N ILE A 51 -2.47 0.92 11.40
CA ILE A 51 -1.89 1.26 10.09
C ILE A 51 -2.96 1.24 8.99
N PHE A 52 -3.76 0.19 8.92
CA PHE A 52 -4.69 -0.07 7.81
C PHE A 52 -6.15 0.28 8.10
N GLY A 53 -6.49 0.56 9.33
CA GLY A 53 -7.83 0.87 9.78
C GLY A 53 -8.56 -0.32 10.44
N PRO A 54 -9.73 -0.06 11.04
CA PRO A 54 -10.44 -1.03 11.88
C PRO A 54 -10.94 -2.27 11.12
N ASN A 55 -11.15 -2.17 9.82
CA ASN A 55 -11.62 -3.27 8.97
C ASN A 55 -10.47 -4.03 8.26
N ALA A 56 -9.22 -3.73 8.59
CA ALA A 56 -8.04 -4.28 7.92
C ALA A 56 -8.04 -5.81 7.87
N GLU A 57 -8.38 -6.45 8.97
CA GLU A 57 -8.44 -7.91 9.04
C GLU A 57 -9.44 -8.50 8.03
N LYS A 58 -10.63 -7.89 7.91
CA LYS A 58 -11.65 -8.32 6.96
C LYS A 58 -11.28 -7.99 5.50
N ASP A 59 -10.72 -6.81 5.27
CA ASP A 59 -10.50 -6.28 3.92
C ASP A 59 -9.24 -6.87 3.27
N LEU A 60 -8.23 -7.20 4.06
CA LEU A 60 -6.93 -7.69 3.59
C LEU A 60 -6.71 -9.20 3.82
N SER A 61 -7.62 -9.89 4.51
CA SER A 61 -7.53 -11.33 4.77
C SER A 61 -7.87 -12.16 3.54
N SER A 62 -7.20 -13.29 3.39
CA SER A 62 -7.56 -14.33 2.41
C SER A 62 -8.78 -15.15 2.81
N GLY A 63 -9.18 -15.07 4.08
CA GLY A 63 -10.18 -15.94 4.71
C GLY A 63 -9.58 -17.17 5.42
N ASP A 64 -8.27 -17.39 5.30
CA ASP A 64 -7.51 -18.41 6.01
C ASP A 64 -6.49 -17.75 6.95
N PRO A 65 -6.75 -17.72 8.28
CA PRO A 65 -5.87 -17.07 9.23
C PRO A 65 -4.45 -17.66 9.30
N VAL A 66 -4.31 -18.95 9.00
CA VAL A 66 -2.99 -19.62 9.00
C VAL A 66 -2.18 -19.15 7.80
N SER A 67 -2.79 -19.16 6.60
CA SER A 67 -2.16 -18.65 5.39
C SER A 67 -1.79 -17.17 5.53
N ASP A 68 -2.71 -16.35 6.03
CA ASP A 68 -2.48 -14.92 6.22
C ASP A 68 -1.30 -14.63 7.17
N ARG A 69 -1.12 -15.46 8.20
CA ARG A 69 0.01 -15.34 9.11
C ARG A 69 1.33 -15.68 8.43
N TYR A 70 1.37 -16.73 7.61
CA TYR A 70 2.56 -17.10 6.83
C TYR A 70 2.90 -16.00 5.82
N ASP A 71 1.92 -15.45 5.13
CA ASP A 71 2.11 -14.37 4.18
C ASP A 71 2.67 -13.11 4.85
N ARG A 72 2.13 -12.72 6.01
CA ARG A 72 2.67 -11.60 6.79
C ARG A 72 4.12 -11.82 7.21
N GLN A 73 4.45 -13.02 7.63
CA GLN A 73 5.80 -13.38 8.05
C GLN A 73 6.78 -13.38 6.86
N ALA A 74 6.37 -13.91 5.73
CA ALA A 74 7.15 -13.89 4.49
C ALA A 74 7.42 -12.46 3.99
N ILE A 75 6.42 -11.59 4.06
CA ILE A 75 6.56 -10.17 3.73
C ILE A 75 7.55 -9.48 4.67
N ALA A 76 7.46 -9.73 5.97
CA ALA A 76 8.38 -9.16 6.96
C ALA A 76 9.84 -9.57 6.68
N VAL A 77 10.08 -10.85 6.41
CA VAL A 77 11.41 -11.37 6.06
C VAL A 77 11.93 -10.74 4.77
N ALA A 78 11.08 -10.61 3.74
CA ALA A 78 11.46 -9.96 2.49
C ALA A 78 11.81 -8.48 2.70
N MET A 79 11.08 -7.77 3.54
CA MET A 79 11.37 -6.37 3.90
C MET A 79 12.68 -6.23 4.67
N GLU A 80 13.06 -7.20 5.49
CA GLU A 80 14.36 -7.21 6.20
C GLU A 80 15.53 -7.33 5.23
N SER A 81 15.35 -8.00 4.10
CA SER A 81 16.36 -8.10 3.04
C SER A 81 16.51 -6.78 2.30
N SER A 82 15.44 -6.28 1.73
CA SER A 82 15.44 -5.01 0.98
C SER A 82 14.03 -4.47 0.81
N TRP A 83 13.92 -3.16 0.71
CA TRP A 83 12.69 -2.48 0.28
C TRP A 83 13.00 -1.12 -0.33
N THR A 84 12.13 -0.67 -1.21
CA THR A 84 12.21 0.66 -1.84
C THR A 84 10.82 1.17 -2.18
N TRP A 85 10.70 2.48 -2.40
CA TRP A 85 9.47 3.10 -2.86
C TRP A 85 9.55 3.44 -4.33
N GLU A 86 8.51 3.11 -5.08
CA GLU A 86 8.33 3.52 -6.47
C GLU A 86 7.08 4.38 -6.59
N LYS A 87 7.17 5.40 -7.45
CA LYS A 87 6.04 6.29 -7.70
C LYS A 87 5.04 5.61 -8.64
N ALA A 88 3.80 5.49 -8.21
CA ALA A 88 2.68 4.93 -8.97
C ALA A 88 1.55 5.96 -9.07
N GLY A 89 1.60 6.83 -10.09
CA GLY A 89 0.67 7.94 -10.20
C GLY A 89 0.80 8.95 -9.05
N ALA A 90 -0.27 9.16 -8.30
CA ALA A 90 -0.30 10.02 -7.10
C ALA A 90 0.07 9.28 -5.81
N ALA A 91 0.29 7.96 -5.87
CA ALA A 91 0.64 7.12 -4.74
C ALA A 91 2.09 6.64 -4.83
N MET A 92 2.57 6.07 -3.71
CA MET A 92 3.84 5.36 -3.62
C MET A 92 3.57 3.87 -3.44
N GLU A 93 4.22 3.06 -4.23
CA GLU A 93 4.16 1.60 -4.14
C GLU A 93 5.42 1.08 -3.43
N LEU A 94 5.23 0.24 -2.43
CA LEU A 94 6.33 -0.39 -1.70
C LEU A 94 6.77 -1.66 -2.46
N ILE A 95 8.01 -1.67 -2.89
CA ILE A 95 8.64 -2.82 -3.54
C ILE A 95 9.51 -3.52 -2.52
N ILE A 96 9.29 -4.80 -2.27
CA ILE A 96 9.93 -5.56 -1.21
C ILE A 96 10.69 -6.78 -1.72
N GLY A 97 11.79 -7.06 -1.03
CA GLY A 97 12.63 -8.23 -1.30
C GLY A 97 13.45 -8.14 -2.59
N ASP A 98 14.33 -9.10 -2.77
CA ASP A 98 15.24 -9.18 -3.93
C ASP A 98 14.48 -9.49 -5.22
N GLU A 99 13.34 -10.16 -5.12
CA GLU A 99 12.43 -10.43 -6.24
C GLU A 99 11.56 -9.26 -6.64
N LYS A 100 11.70 -8.12 -5.95
CA LYS A 100 10.96 -6.87 -6.23
C LYS A 100 9.45 -7.06 -6.22
N PHE A 101 8.94 -7.70 -5.19
CA PHE A 101 7.52 -7.93 -5.02
C PHE A 101 6.78 -6.62 -4.67
N PRO A 102 5.78 -6.20 -5.46
CA PRO A 102 5.00 -5.01 -5.16
C PRO A 102 3.99 -5.30 -4.05
N PHE A 103 4.11 -4.58 -2.94
CA PHE A 103 3.15 -4.67 -1.83
C PHE A 103 1.79 -4.14 -2.27
N PRO A 104 0.69 -4.85 -1.98
CA PRO A 104 -0.61 -4.52 -2.58
C PRO A 104 -1.27 -3.25 -2.07
N VAL A 105 -0.87 -2.75 -0.89
CA VAL A 105 -1.48 -1.54 -0.31
C VAL A 105 -0.57 -0.35 -0.56
N PRO A 106 -0.96 0.57 -1.44
CA PRO A 106 -0.16 1.76 -1.74
C PRO A 106 -0.20 2.77 -0.58
N LEU A 107 0.79 3.65 -0.57
CA LEU A 107 0.89 4.76 0.36
C LEU A 107 0.52 6.06 -0.36
N THR A 108 -0.42 6.81 0.20
CA THR A 108 -0.89 8.07 -0.37
C THR A 108 -0.53 9.25 0.52
N GLU A 109 -0.19 10.38 -0.09
CA GLU A 109 0.01 11.61 0.63
C GLU A 109 -1.33 12.20 1.06
N VAL A 110 -1.42 12.54 2.34
CA VAL A 110 -2.58 13.17 2.94
C VAL A 110 -2.15 14.46 3.64
N ARG A 111 -3.11 15.27 4.05
CA ARG A 111 -2.79 16.46 4.84
C ARG A 111 -2.13 16.07 6.15
N GLY A 112 -0.88 16.47 6.33
CA GLY A 112 -0.08 16.18 7.52
C GLY A 112 0.80 14.93 7.43
N GLY A 113 0.88 14.25 6.27
CA GLY A 113 1.79 13.13 6.08
C GLY A 113 1.32 12.08 5.08
N TRP A 114 1.49 10.81 5.43
CA TRP A 114 1.26 9.66 4.57
C TRP A 114 0.35 8.63 5.25
N GLN A 115 -0.56 8.04 4.49
CA GLN A 115 -1.41 6.94 4.97
C GLN A 115 -1.44 5.80 3.95
N PHE A 116 -1.54 4.55 4.43
CA PHE A 116 -1.82 3.40 3.57
C PHE A 116 -3.26 3.46 3.07
N ASP A 117 -3.44 3.31 1.75
CA ASP A 117 -4.75 3.25 1.12
C ASP A 117 -5.29 1.82 1.09
N THR A 118 -5.95 1.43 2.17
CA THR A 118 -6.50 0.09 2.34
C THR A 118 -7.60 -0.23 1.33
N THR A 119 -8.33 0.78 0.85
CA THR A 119 -9.37 0.58 -0.18
C THR A 119 -8.74 0.17 -1.51
N ALA A 120 -7.72 0.87 -1.97
CA ALA A 120 -6.95 0.49 -3.15
C ALA A 120 -6.25 -0.86 -2.95
N GLY A 121 -5.72 -1.13 -1.76
CA GLY A 121 -5.12 -2.42 -1.42
C GLY A 121 -6.09 -3.59 -1.51
N LYS A 122 -7.32 -3.42 -1.05
CA LYS A 122 -8.37 -4.42 -1.18
C LYS A 122 -8.71 -4.73 -2.65
N GLU A 123 -8.84 -3.70 -3.48
CA GLU A 123 -9.11 -3.85 -4.91
C GLU A 123 -7.97 -4.59 -5.61
N GLU A 124 -6.72 -4.25 -5.29
CA GLU A 124 -5.53 -4.92 -5.83
C GLU A 124 -5.47 -6.40 -5.41
N LEU A 125 -5.74 -6.73 -4.16
CA LEU A 125 -5.79 -8.12 -3.69
C LEU A 125 -6.89 -8.93 -4.39
N LEU A 126 -8.06 -8.35 -4.62
CA LEU A 126 -9.14 -8.99 -5.39
C LEU A 126 -8.71 -9.23 -6.83
N SER A 127 -8.10 -8.24 -7.48
CA SER A 127 -7.59 -8.37 -8.85
C SER A 127 -6.55 -9.49 -8.98
N ARG A 128 -5.60 -9.58 -8.05
CA ARG A 128 -4.59 -10.66 -8.01
C ARG A 128 -5.22 -12.04 -7.80
N ARG A 129 -6.28 -12.15 -7.01
CA ARG A 129 -7.02 -13.43 -6.82
C ARG A 129 -7.73 -13.87 -8.10
N ILE A 130 -8.41 -12.96 -8.78
CA ILE A 130 -9.09 -13.22 -10.04
C ILE A 130 -8.07 -13.68 -11.09
N GLY A 131 -6.96 -12.94 -11.28
CA GLY A 131 -5.91 -13.30 -12.22
C GLY A 131 -5.31 -14.68 -11.96
N ARG A 132 -5.07 -15.07 -10.70
CA ARG A 132 -4.60 -16.42 -10.35
C ARG A 132 -5.62 -17.50 -10.69
N ASN A 133 -6.89 -17.26 -10.46
CA ASN A 133 -7.96 -18.20 -10.78
C ASN A 133 -8.12 -18.39 -12.29
N GLU A 134 -8.05 -17.32 -13.07
CA GLU A 134 -8.09 -17.37 -14.54
C GLU A 134 -6.92 -18.17 -15.12
N LEU A 135 -5.69 -17.93 -14.64
CA LEU A 135 -4.51 -18.70 -15.06
C LEU A 135 -4.62 -20.18 -14.72
N ARG A 136 -5.24 -20.52 -13.60
CA ARG A 136 -5.48 -21.91 -13.19
C ARG A 136 -6.48 -22.62 -14.13
N VAL A 137 -7.54 -21.92 -14.52
CA VAL A 137 -8.54 -22.45 -15.47
C VAL A 137 -7.92 -22.66 -16.84
N ILE A 138 -7.11 -21.73 -17.34
CA ILE A 138 -6.39 -21.85 -18.62
C ILE A 138 -5.42 -23.03 -18.60
N GLY A 139 -4.70 -23.24 -17.47
CA GLY A 139 -3.82 -24.40 -17.30
C GLY A 139 -4.55 -25.73 -17.43
N ILE A 140 -5.68 -25.88 -16.76
CA ILE A 140 -6.52 -27.07 -16.81
C ILE A 140 -7.08 -27.32 -18.21
N SER A 141 -7.42 -26.27 -18.96
CA SER A 141 -7.99 -26.39 -20.32
C SER A 141 -6.96 -26.82 -21.39
N ARG A 142 -5.66 -26.74 -21.10
CA ARG A 142 -4.58 -27.16 -22.02
C ARG A 142 -4.18 -28.62 -21.86
N ASP A 143 -4.60 -29.27 -20.78
CA ASP A 143 -4.28 -30.67 -20.49
C ASP A 143 -5.35 -31.67 -20.97
N TYR A 144 -6.32 -31.20 -21.78
CA TYR A 144 -7.37 -32.03 -22.42
C TYR A 144 -7.26 -32.02 -23.94
#